data_551cd7137d0f73ad509e81cc213f0fd3
#
_entry.id   551cd7137d0f73ad509e81cc213f0fd3
#
_cell.length_a   1.000
_cell.length_b   1.000
_cell.length_c   1.000
_cell.angle_alpha   90.00
_cell.angle_beta   90.00
_cell.angle_gamma   90.00
#
_symmetry.space_group_name_H-M   'P 1'
#
loop_
_entity.id
_entity.type
_entity.pdbx_description
1 polymer ?
#
loop_
_entity_poly.entity_id
_entity_poly.type
_entity_poly.pdbx_seq_one_letter_code
_entity_poly.pdbx_strand_id
1 'polypeptide(L)'
;MKFKIKVYNLICILLFINHKSIKMKKLLNLFLVFCMSFSYAQQRMYVGLHYVTVKNQDAQAHIDSEKKYFSKLHKQAIDNGSKIGWDMWRLENPRYGEPHTTFVYAHLEDPEDLYNYSGGDEIFSESELGMARERWGERVVKSGSVMTSYKGGFVPAANQDPPKFVVLDWMMVSPLDYYEYEQTELKTFLPLQKANKIVKGWGLHKIVSPRNNNTEAASYIVARFFDSMPDIYNMMDQTNPMSKTMKATYKNILSLRKIKRSHVLSLVLSER
;
A
#
# COMPACT_ATOMS: atom_id res chain seq x y z
N MET A 1 8.10 22.15 -7.10
CA MET A 1 8.57 23.10 -8.14
C MET A 1 9.94 23.72 -7.89
N LYS A 2 10.40 23.90 -6.64
CA LYS A 2 11.74 24.48 -6.31
C LYS A 2 12.95 23.58 -6.60
N PHE A 3 12.77 22.25 -6.70
CA PHE A 3 13.88 21.32 -6.96
C PHE A 3 14.30 21.29 -8.43
N LYS A 4 13.36 21.46 -9.38
CA LYS A 4 13.68 21.50 -10.83
C LYS A 4 14.60 22.67 -11.23
N ILE A 5 14.49 23.80 -10.55
CA ILE A 5 15.30 25.01 -10.87
C ILE A 5 16.77 24.84 -10.46
N LYS A 6 17.07 24.12 -9.37
CA LYS A 6 18.46 23.87 -8.94
C LYS A 6 19.22 22.93 -9.88
N VAL A 7 18.54 21.94 -10.46
CA VAL A 7 19.16 20.98 -11.41
C VAL A 7 19.50 21.66 -12.73
N TYR A 8 18.64 22.55 -13.25
CA TYR A 8 18.93 23.32 -14.47
C TYR A 8 20.14 24.24 -14.33
N ASN A 9 20.28 24.92 -13.19
CA ASN A 9 21.45 25.78 -12.95
C ASN A 9 22.77 24.98 -12.84
N LEU A 10 22.74 23.77 -12.31
CA LEU A 10 23.91 22.90 -12.24
C LEU A 10 24.34 22.41 -13.63
N ILE A 11 23.40 22.06 -14.49
CA ILE A 11 23.66 21.63 -15.88
C ILE A 11 24.24 22.78 -16.72
N CYS A 12 23.75 24.02 -16.54
CA CYS A 12 24.29 25.19 -17.25
C CYS A 12 25.73 25.51 -16.85
N ILE A 13 26.09 25.36 -15.58
CA ILE A 13 27.47 25.56 -15.08
C ILE A 13 28.43 24.52 -15.67
N LEU A 14 27.98 23.27 -15.82
CA LEU A 14 28.78 22.17 -16.38
C LEU A 14 29.01 22.28 -17.90
N LEU A 15 28.14 22.96 -18.63
CA LEU A 15 28.29 23.21 -20.08
C LEU A 15 29.31 24.31 -20.42
N PHE A 16 29.70 25.16 -19.45
CA PHE A 16 30.69 26.22 -19.63
C PHE A 16 32.14 25.81 -19.31
N ILE A 17 32.38 24.60 -18.85
CA ILE A 17 33.73 24.09 -18.58
C ILE A 17 34.36 23.59 -19.89
N ASN A 18 35.15 24.45 -20.48
CA ASN A 18 35.75 24.34 -21.79
C ASN A 18 36.78 23.18 -21.91
N HIS A 19 36.71 22.55 -22.98
CA HIS A 19 37.38 21.60 -23.85
C HIS A 19 38.88 21.28 -23.61
N LYS A 20 39.33 20.83 -22.45
CA LYS A 20 40.70 20.21 -22.35
C LYS A 20 40.71 19.03 -21.38
N SER A 21 40.57 17.85 -21.88
CA SER A 21 41.02 16.54 -21.40
C SER A 21 39.94 15.45 -21.43
N ILE A 22 40.17 14.43 -22.24
CA ILE A 22 39.36 13.19 -22.35
C ILE A 22 39.19 12.51 -20.99
N LYS A 23 40.14 12.66 -20.07
CA LYS A 23 40.03 12.13 -18.68
C LYS A 23 38.93 12.82 -17.86
N MET A 24 38.77 14.14 -18.03
CA MET A 24 37.77 14.92 -17.31
C MET A 24 36.33 14.62 -17.83
N LYS A 25 36.17 14.37 -19.13
CA LYS A 25 34.89 13.93 -19.71
C LYS A 25 34.44 12.56 -19.19
N LYS A 26 35.38 11.61 -19.04
CA LYS A 26 35.08 10.29 -18.44
C LYS A 26 34.71 10.41 -16.97
N LEU A 27 35.37 11.27 -16.21
CA LEU A 27 35.04 11.51 -14.79
C LEU A 27 33.69 12.20 -14.64
N LEU A 28 33.36 13.17 -15.52
CA LEU A 28 32.09 13.87 -15.54
C LEU A 28 30.93 12.94 -15.92
N ASN A 29 31.13 12.04 -16.88
CA ASN A 29 30.14 11.03 -17.25
C ASN A 29 29.93 10.01 -16.12
N LEU A 30 31.01 9.60 -15.42
CA LEU A 30 30.93 8.71 -14.27
C LEU A 30 30.17 9.40 -13.11
N PHE A 31 30.42 10.68 -12.87
CA PHE A 31 29.73 11.48 -11.86
C PHE A 31 28.25 11.70 -12.21
N LEU A 32 27.91 11.95 -13.50
CA LEU A 32 26.54 12.05 -13.98
C LEU A 32 25.78 10.71 -13.84
N VAL A 33 26.41 9.59 -14.17
CA VAL A 33 25.84 8.24 -13.94
C VAL A 33 25.66 7.97 -12.45
N PHE A 34 26.60 8.38 -11.62
CA PHE A 34 26.52 8.25 -10.17
C PHE A 34 25.43 9.15 -9.59
N CYS A 35 25.30 10.40 -10.05
CA CYS A 35 24.19 11.30 -9.65
C CYS A 35 22.83 10.79 -10.12
N MET A 36 22.74 10.18 -11.32
CA MET A 36 21.49 9.57 -11.77
C MET A 36 21.12 8.31 -10.99
N SER A 37 22.09 7.53 -10.51
CA SER A 37 21.82 6.38 -9.63
C SER A 37 21.32 6.78 -8.23
N PHE A 38 21.64 7.99 -7.74
CA PHE A 38 21.06 8.52 -6.50
C PHE A 38 19.65 9.12 -6.68
N SER A 39 19.24 9.43 -7.92
CA SER A 39 17.89 9.96 -8.20
C SER A 39 16.80 8.90 -8.17
N TYR A 40 17.13 7.62 -8.12
CA TYR A 40 16.24 6.53 -7.75
C TYR A 40 16.22 6.32 -6.22
N ALA A 41 16.15 7.39 -5.45
CA ALA A 41 15.58 7.30 -4.11
C ALA A 41 14.14 6.84 -4.33
N GLN A 42 13.90 5.54 -4.16
CA GLN A 42 12.56 4.95 -4.21
C GLN A 42 11.69 5.80 -3.29
N GLN A 43 10.77 6.56 -3.87
CA GLN A 43 9.84 7.38 -3.11
C GLN A 43 9.20 6.44 -2.09
N ARG A 44 9.50 6.64 -0.83
CA ARG A 44 9.02 5.75 0.24
C ARG A 44 7.53 6.03 0.39
N MET A 45 6.71 5.12 -0.06
CA MET A 45 5.27 5.19 0.15
C MET A 45 4.91 4.48 1.47
N TYR A 46 4.09 5.12 2.27
CA TYR A 46 3.45 4.51 3.42
C TYR A 46 1.99 4.18 3.11
N VAL A 47 1.51 3.10 3.70
CA VAL A 47 0.10 2.72 3.64
C VAL A 47 -0.40 2.55 5.06
N GLY A 48 -1.27 3.47 5.47
CA GLY A 48 -2.02 3.37 6.71
C GLY A 48 -3.24 2.48 6.50
N LEU A 49 -3.34 1.37 7.23
CA LEU A 49 -4.54 0.53 7.27
C LEU A 49 -5.31 0.85 8.54
N HIS A 50 -6.48 1.47 8.41
CA HIS A 50 -7.37 1.77 9.53
C HIS A 50 -8.55 0.81 9.51
N TYR A 51 -8.65 -0.03 10.52
CA TYR A 51 -9.74 -0.99 10.73
C TYR A 51 -10.83 -0.33 11.57
N VAL A 52 -12.05 -0.33 11.06
CA VAL A 52 -13.23 0.22 11.71
C VAL A 52 -14.33 -0.83 11.72
N THR A 53 -14.90 -1.08 12.90
CA THR A 53 -15.97 -2.04 13.09
C THR A 53 -17.23 -1.30 13.51
N VAL A 54 -18.33 -1.56 12.79
CA VAL A 54 -19.67 -1.01 13.06
C VAL A 54 -20.67 -2.13 13.23
N LYS A 55 -21.82 -1.87 13.87
CA LYS A 55 -22.93 -2.86 13.91
C LYS A 55 -23.43 -3.13 12.49
N ASN A 56 -23.86 -4.36 12.21
CA ASN A 56 -24.34 -4.74 10.88
C ASN A 56 -25.49 -3.85 10.40
N GLN A 57 -26.41 -3.44 11.29
CA GLN A 57 -27.51 -2.55 10.97
C GLN A 57 -27.08 -1.14 10.56
N ASP A 58 -25.89 -0.68 10.99
CA ASP A 58 -25.36 0.65 10.73
C ASP A 58 -24.41 0.68 9.53
N ALA A 59 -24.09 -0.50 8.95
CA ALA A 59 -23.06 -0.63 7.91
C ALA A 59 -23.40 0.21 6.66
N GLN A 60 -24.66 0.20 6.19
CA GLN A 60 -25.04 0.99 5.02
C GLN A 60 -24.99 2.50 5.30
N ALA A 61 -25.50 2.95 6.45
CA ALA A 61 -25.45 4.36 6.85
C ALA A 61 -24.01 4.85 7.03
N HIS A 62 -23.11 3.95 7.42
CA HIS A 62 -21.68 4.24 7.49
C HIS A 62 -21.08 4.43 6.09
N ILE A 63 -21.36 3.54 5.13
CA ILE A 63 -20.94 3.67 3.72
C ILE A 63 -21.46 4.99 3.11
N ASP A 64 -22.75 5.32 3.33
CA ASP A 64 -23.35 6.53 2.79
C ASP A 64 -22.69 7.80 3.34
N SER A 65 -22.32 7.80 4.62
CA SER A 65 -21.58 8.88 5.27
C SER A 65 -20.16 9.02 4.69
N GLU A 66 -19.44 7.90 4.49
CA GLU A 66 -18.13 7.88 3.86
C GLU A 66 -18.19 8.47 2.44
N LYS A 67 -19.14 7.99 1.63
CA LYS A 67 -19.34 8.49 0.25
C LYS A 67 -19.72 9.96 0.20
N LYS A 68 -20.53 10.43 1.15
CA LYS A 68 -21.03 11.82 1.16
C LYS A 68 -19.94 12.82 1.58
N TYR A 69 -19.15 12.47 2.59
CA TYR A 69 -18.22 13.39 3.25
C TYR A 69 -16.76 13.00 3.08
N PHE A 70 -16.35 11.85 3.62
CA PHE A 70 -14.93 11.53 3.78
C PHE A 70 -14.22 11.18 2.47
N SER A 71 -14.89 10.46 1.55
CA SER A 71 -14.36 10.19 0.20
C SER A 71 -14.03 11.51 -0.53
N LYS A 72 -14.89 12.53 -0.44
CA LYS A 72 -14.65 13.85 -1.04
C LYS A 72 -13.47 14.58 -0.41
N LEU A 73 -13.30 14.50 0.91
CA LEU A 73 -12.13 15.04 1.58
C LEU A 73 -10.84 14.36 1.12
N HIS A 74 -10.87 13.04 0.97
CA HIS A 74 -9.73 12.30 0.45
C HIS A 74 -9.46 12.64 -1.02
N LYS A 75 -10.51 12.78 -1.83
CA LYS A 75 -10.35 13.22 -3.23
C LYS A 75 -9.71 14.61 -3.31
N GLN A 76 -10.15 15.56 -2.51
CA GLN A 76 -9.53 16.89 -2.43
C GLN A 76 -8.05 16.81 -2.02
N ALA A 77 -7.71 15.99 -1.03
CA ALA A 77 -6.33 15.79 -0.60
C ALA A 77 -5.46 15.15 -1.71
N ILE A 78 -6.05 14.29 -2.55
CA ILE A 78 -5.37 13.70 -3.71
C ILE A 78 -5.18 14.76 -4.80
N ASP A 79 -6.21 15.55 -5.11
CA ASP A 79 -6.17 16.57 -6.15
C ASP A 79 -5.19 17.71 -5.84
N ASN A 80 -5.01 18.04 -4.57
CA ASN A 80 -4.00 19.03 -4.14
C ASN A 80 -2.60 18.42 -3.93
N GLY A 81 -2.43 17.09 -4.11
CA GLY A 81 -1.15 16.39 -4.04
C GLY A 81 -0.67 16.05 -2.63
N SER A 82 -1.50 16.22 -1.59
CA SER A 82 -1.16 15.85 -0.21
C SER A 82 -1.46 14.39 0.13
N LYS A 83 -2.05 13.65 -0.80
CA LYS A 83 -2.34 12.21 -0.68
C LYS A 83 -2.17 11.52 -2.04
N ILE A 84 -1.72 10.26 -2.04
CA ILE A 84 -1.53 9.46 -3.25
C ILE A 84 -2.83 8.74 -3.64
N GLY A 85 -3.59 8.26 -2.64
CA GLY A 85 -4.83 7.54 -2.87
C GLY A 85 -5.51 7.12 -1.57
N TRP A 86 -6.78 6.73 -1.69
CA TRP A 86 -7.58 6.26 -0.58
C TRP A 86 -8.58 5.19 -1.04
N ASP A 87 -8.69 4.10 -0.29
CA ASP A 87 -9.66 3.03 -0.52
C ASP A 87 -10.40 2.68 0.76
N MET A 88 -11.68 2.38 0.63
CA MET A 88 -12.51 1.75 1.65
C MET A 88 -12.86 0.33 1.22
N TRP A 89 -12.50 -0.64 2.04
CA TRP A 89 -12.72 -2.06 1.82
C TRP A 89 -13.63 -2.62 2.90
N ARG A 90 -14.42 -3.67 2.57
CA ARG A 90 -15.24 -4.42 3.52
C ARG A 90 -14.67 -5.83 3.71
N LEU A 91 -14.58 -6.30 4.95
CA LEU A 91 -14.16 -7.66 5.28
C LEU A 91 -15.25 -8.67 4.90
N GLU A 92 -14.89 -9.63 4.03
CA GLU A 92 -15.80 -10.65 3.48
C GLU A 92 -15.72 -12.01 4.20
N ASN A 93 -14.67 -12.22 5.02
CA ASN A 93 -14.50 -13.46 5.80
C ASN A 93 -14.49 -13.19 7.32
N PRO A 94 -15.58 -12.60 7.89
CA PRO A 94 -15.71 -12.43 9.32
C PRO A 94 -15.82 -13.80 10.01
N ARG A 95 -15.67 -13.82 11.32
CA ARG A 95 -15.97 -15.03 12.09
C ARG A 95 -17.47 -15.34 12.00
N TYR A 96 -17.81 -16.63 11.99
CA TYR A 96 -19.20 -17.05 12.00
C TYR A 96 -19.95 -16.46 13.20
N GLY A 97 -21.13 -15.90 12.96
CA GLY A 97 -21.96 -15.26 13.99
C GLY A 97 -21.48 -13.86 14.43
N GLU A 98 -20.51 -13.25 13.71
CA GLU A 98 -20.04 -11.88 14.01
C GLU A 98 -21.18 -10.86 13.78
N PRO A 99 -21.64 -10.13 14.82
CA PRO A 99 -22.73 -9.16 14.69
C PRO A 99 -22.31 -7.81 14.11
N HIS A 100 -21.05 -7.71 13.65
CA HIS A 100 -20.43 -6.49 13.20
C HIS A 100 -19.85 -6.62 11.80
N THR A 101 -19.91 -5.52 11.06
CA THR A 101 -19.21 -5.34 9.79
C THR A 101 -17.90 -4.61 10.05
N THR A 102 -16.78 -5.13 9.53
CA THR A 102 -15.48 -4.45 9.60
C THR A 102 -15.13 -3.86 8.24
N PHE A 103 -14.80 -2.59 8.26
CA PHE A 103 -14.21 -1.86 7.13
C PHE A 103 -12.72 -1.67 7.34
N VAL A 104 -11.97 -1.60 6.25
CA VAL A 104 -10.53 -1.31 6.25
C VAL A 104 -10.28 -0.16 5.29
N TYR A 105 -9.79 0.93 5.82
CA TYR A 105 -9.39 2.07 5.01
C TYR A 105 -7.90 1.96 4.71
N ALA A 106 -7.54 2.07 3.44
CA ALA A 106 -6.15 2.15 3.01
C ALA A 106 -5.83 3.59 2.62
N HIS A 107 -4.97 4.24 3.39
CA HIS A 107 -4.46 5.59 3.14
C HIS A 107 -3.07 5.47 2.52
N LEU A 108 -2.95 5.83 1.24
CA LEU A 108 -1.68 5.83 0.52
C LEU A 108 -1.08 7.24 0.60
N GLU A 109 0.04 7.37 1.30
CA GLU A 109 0.60 8.66 1.67
C GLU A 109 2.10 8.75 1.37
N ASP A 110 2.57 9.93 1.01
CA ASP A 110 3.98 10.26 1.00
C ASP A 110 4.48 10.42 2.45
N PRO A 111 5.71 10.03 2.79
CA PRO A 111 6.29 10.26 4.12
C PRO A 111 6.24 11.71 4.61
N GLU A 112 6.32 12.67 3.68
CA GLU A 112 6.35 14.09 4.00
C GLU A 112 4.93 14.64 4.29
N ASP A 113 3.88 13.95 3.83
CA ASP A 113 2.48 14.37 3.92
C ASP A 113 1.62 13.49 4.84
N LEU A 114 2.25 12.66 5.69
CA LEU A 114 1.53 11.80 6.62
C LEU A 114 0.55 12.62 7.48
N TYR A 115 -0.73 12.21 7.46
CA TYR A 115 -1.83 12.85 8.18
C TYR A 115 -2.14 14.31 7.77
N ASN A 116 -1.66 14.74 6.59
CA ASN A 116 -2.05 16.02 6.03
C ASN A 116 -3.41 15.90 5.33
N TYR A 117 -4.44 16.55 5.92
CA TYR A 117 -5.81 16.59 5.40
C TYR A 117 -6.23 18.03 5.05
N SER A 118 -5.31 18.83 4.51
CA SER A 118 -5.57 20.22 4.12
C SER A 118 -6.66 20.33 3.03
N GLY A 119 -7.43 21.39 3.05
CA GLY A 119 -8.44 21.73 2.04
C GLY A 119 -9.86 21.24 2.33
N GLY A 120 -10.11 20.59 3.46
CA GLY A 120 -11.45 20.11 3.80
C GLY A 120 -12.47 21.22 4.07
N ASP A 121 -12.01 22.36 4.54
CA ASP A 121 -12.76 23.59 4.79
C ASP A 121 -13.23 24.30 3.50
N GLU A 122 -12.62 23.98 2.37
CA GLU A 122 -13.05 24.46 1.05
C GLU A 122 -14.31 23.75 0.52
N ILE A 123 -14.61 22.53 1.02
CA ILE A 123 -15.70 21.69 0.50
C ILE A 123 -16.91 21.70 1.43
N PHE A 124 -16.68 21.70 2.73
CA PHE A 124 -17.71 21.59 3.76
C PHE A 124 -17.50 22.63 4.85
N SER A 125 -18.59 23.15 5.40
CA SER A 125 -18.55 23.96 6.60
C SER A 125 -18.07 23.15 7.82
N GLU A 126 -17.47 23.82 8.79
CA GLU A 126 -17.03 23.19 10.04
C GLU A 126 -18.19 22.48 10.76
N SER A 127 -19.39 23.05 10.71
CA SER A 127 -20.62 22.45 11.29
C SER A 127 -20.99 21.14 10.60
N GLU A 128 -20.94 21.09 9.26
CA GLU A 128 -21.22 19.85 8.51
C GLU A 128 -20.21 18.74 8.81
N LEU A 129 -18.93 19.09 8.85
CA LEU A 129 -17.87 18.14 9.21
C LEU A 129 -17.96 17.71 10.67
N GLY A 130 -18.32 18.62 11.58
CA GLY A 130 -18.55 18.30 12.98
C GLY A 130 -19.65 17.26 13.15
N MET A 131 -20.81 17.48 12.54
CA MET A 131 -21.91 16.50 12.55
C MET A 131 -21.55 15.17 11.88
N ALA A 132 -20.79 15.21 10.80
CA ALA A 132 -20.36 13.98 10.11
C ALA A 132 -19.43 13.14 11.01
N ARG A 133 -18.47 13.77 11.70
CA ARG A 133 -17.53 13.11 12.63
C ARG A 133 -18.25 12.56 13.88
N GLU A 134 -19.21 13.32 14.44
CA GLU A 134 -20.00 12.86 15.58
C GLU A 134 -20.78 11.60 15.23
N ARG A 135 -21.57 11.61 14.12
CA ARG A 135 -22.30 10.44 13.65
C ARG A 135 -21.42 9.26 13.28
N TRP A 136 -20.21 9.52 12.77
CA TRP A 136 -19.21 8.49 12.52
C TRP A 136 -18.78 7.85 13.83
N GLY A 137 -18.45 8.65 14.86
CA GLY A 137 -18.06 8.16 16.18
C GLY A 137 -19.14 7.33 16.87
N GLU A 138 -20.42 7.73 16.77
CA GLU A 138 -21.56 6.98 17.33
C GLU A 138 -21.73 5.57 16.75
N ARG A 139 -21.39 5.38 15.46
CA ARG A 139 -21.50 4.09 14.79
C ARG A 139 -20.31 3.16 15.03
N VAL A 140 -19.14 3.71 15.35
CA VAL A 140 -17.93 2.93 15.49
C VAL A 140 -17.90 2.22 16.85
N VAL A 141 -17.92 0.89 16.80
CA VAL A 141 -17.80 0.04 17.98
C VAL A 141 -16.34 -0.16 18.37
N LYS A 142 -15.47 -0.27 17.37
CA LYS A 142 -14.04 -0.51 17.57
C LYS A 142 -13.26 0.04 16.39
N SER A 143 -12.09 0.57 16.65
CA SER A 143 -11.13 0.96 15.62
C SER A 143 -9.69 0.65 16.01
N GLY A 144 -8.80 0.62 15.01
CA GLY A 144 -7.37 0.45 15.22
C GLY A 144 -6.62 0.62 13.90
N SER A 145 -5.38 1.08 13.97
CA SER A 145 -4.59 1.39 12.80
C SER A 145 -3.26 0.64 12.79
N VAL A 146 -2.79 0.36 11.58
CA VAL A 146 -1.47 -0.17 11.32
C VAL A 146 -0.84 0.67 10.20
N MET A 147 0.34 1.22 10.47
CA MET A 147 1.13 1.90 9.44
C MET A 147 2.14 0.93 8.84
N THR A 148 2.22 0.90 7.53
CA THR A 148 3.16 0.05 6.80
C THR A 148 4.02 0.87 5.85
N SER A 149 5.26 0.40 5.63
CA SER A 149 6.15 0.90 4.59
C SER A 149 6.09 -0.06 3.40
N TYR A 150 5.75 0.45 2.23
CA TYR A 150 5.75 -0.32 0.98
C TYR A 150 7.18 -0.69 0.58
N LYS A 151 7.41 -1.98 0.28
CA LYS A 151 8.71 -2.53 -0.07
C LYS A 151 8.88 -2.81 -1.55
N GLY A 152 7.78 -3.01 -2.24
CA GLY A 152 7.75 -3.27 -3.67
C GLY A 152 6.52 -4.06 -4.09
N GLY A 153 6.27 -4.10 -5.39
CA GLY A 153 5.10 -4.76 -5.93
C GLY A 153 4.75 -4.27 -7.34
N PHE A 154 3.49 -4.46 -7.70
CA PHE A 154 2.88 -3.85 -8.87
C PHE A 154 1.40 -3.61 -8.60
N VAL A 155 0.85 -2.59 -9.22
CA VAL A 155 -0.56 -2.20 -9.18
C VAL A 155 -1.09 -2.10 -10.61
N PRO A 156 -2.41 -2.17 -10.83
CA PRO A 156 -3.00 -1.87 -12.12
C PRO A 156 -2.60 -0.47 -12.61
N ALA A 157 -2.60 -0.28 -13.93
CA ALA A 157 -2.35 1.04 -14.50
C ALA A 157 -3.43 2.03 -14.03
N ALA A 158 -3.06 3.30 -13.84
CA ALA A 158 -3.95 4.34 -13.33
C ALA A 158 -5.22 4.58 -14.17
N ASN A 159 -5.22 4.15 -15.44
CA ASN A 159 -6.37 4.23 -16.34
C ASN A 159 -7.25 2.97 -16.33
N GLN A 160 -7.02 2.03 -15.45
CA GLN A 160 -7.82 0.82 -15.27
C GLN A 160 -8.69 0.95 -14.02
N ASP A 161 -9.85 0.31 -14.05
CA ASP A 161 -10.69 0.19 -12.86
C ASP A 161 -9.90 -0.45 -11.72
N PRO A 162 -10.07 0.01 -10.48
CA PRO A 162 -9.43 -0.61 -9.33
C PRO A 162 -9.94 -2.05 -9.16
N PRO A 163 -9.06 -2.98 -8.73
CA PRO A 163 -9.46 -4.36 -8.45
C PRO A 163 -10.57 -4.43 -7.41
N LYS A 164 -11.51 -5.34 -7.60
CA LYS A 164 -12.71 -5.45 -6.75
C LYS A 164 -12.45 -6.11 -5.40
N PHE A 165 -11.36 -6.88 -5.29
CA PHE A 165 -11.02 -7.63 -4.09
C PHE A 165 -9.54 -7.53 -3.78
N VAL A 166 -9.21 -7.59 -2.49
CA VAL A 166 -7.84 -7.75 -2.01
C VAL A 166 -7.77 -8.81 -0.91
N VAL A 167 -6.74 -9.64 -0.97
CA VAL A 167 -6.36 -10.55 0.12
C VAL A 167 -5.17 -9.96 0.84
N LEU A 168 -5.31 -9.71 2.13
CA LEU A 168 -4.24 -9.25 3.00
C LEU A 168 -3.75 -10.41 3.87
N ASP A 169 -2.59 -10.95 3.53
CA ASP A 169 -1.93 -11.98 4.33
C ASP A 169 -0.99 -11.34 5.34
N TRP A 170 -1.27 -11.54 6.61
CA TRP A 170 -0.46 -11.04 7.72
C TRP A 170 0.63 -12.06 8.06
N MET A 171 1.89 -11.68 7.84
CA MET A 171 3.04 -12.57 7.96
C MET A 171 3.79 -12.32 9.26
N MET A 172 4.04 -13.39 10.01
CA MET A 172 5.02 -13.42 11.09
C MET A 172 6.37 -13.78 10.51
N VAL A 173 7.33 -12.88 10.63
CA VAL A 173 8.72 -13.04 10.19
C VAL A 173 9.62 -12.68 11.35
N SER A 174 10.63 -13.49 11.62
CA SER A 174 11.63 -13.18 12.65
C SER A 174 12.41 -11.91 12.27
N PRO A 175 12.72 -11.00 13.19
CA PRO A 175 13.57 -9.84 12.91
C PRO A 175 14.92 -10.19 12.31
N LEU A 176 15.46 -11.37 12.60
CA LEU A 176 16.73 -11.85 12.03
C LEU A 176 16.61 -12.21 10.54
N ASP A 177 15.40 -12.51 10.07
CA ASP A 177 15.13 -12.99 8.71
C ASP A 177 14.54 -11.90 7.80
N TYR A 178 14.35 -10.66 8.28
CA TYR A 178 13.68 -9.59 7.52
C TYR A 178 14.31 -9.36 6.16
N TYR A 179 15.63 -9.28 6.08
CA TYR A 179 16.32 -9.05 4.82
C TYR A 179 16.14 -10.20 3.84
N GLU A 180 16.33 -11.42 4.28
CA GLU A 180 16.19 -12.62 3.45
C GLU A 180 14.74 -12.81 2.98
N TYR A 181 13.77 -12.56 3.86
CA TYR A 181 12.36 -12.57 3.53
C TYR A 181 12.01 -11.54 2.45
N GLU A 182 12.41 -10.25 2.63
CA GLU A 182 12.17 -9.20 1.64
C GLU A 182 12.81 -9.56 0.28
N GLN A 183 14.06 -10.07 0.26
CA GLN A 183 14.71 -10.48 -0.97
C GLN A 183 13.99 -11.66 -1.66
N THR A 184 13.54 -12.65 -0.89
CA THR A 184 12.82 -13.80 -1.43
C THR A 184 11.48 -13.38 -2.02
N GLU A 185 10.71 -12.55 -1.33
CA GLU A 185 9.43 -12.04 -1.84
C GLU A 185 9.61 -11.18 -3.10
N LEU A 186 10.58 -10.25 -3.11
CA LEU A 186 10.74 -9.31 -4.20
C LEU A 186 11.45 -9.91 -5.42
N LYS A 187 12.42 -10.82 -5.23
CA LYS A 187 13.19 -11.38 -6.36
C LYS A 187 12.61 -12.67 -6.90
N THR A 188 11.89 -13.44 -6.08
CA THR A 188 11.37 -14.74 -6.47
C THR A 188 9.85 -14.74 -6.64
N PHE A 189 9.10 -14.27 -5.64
CA PHE A 189 7.64 -14.32 -5.69
C PHE A 189 7.01 -13.20 -6.52
N LEU A 190 7.51 -11.99 -6.46
CA LEU A 190 6.98 -10.88 -7.28
C LEU A 190 6.96 -11.19 -8.78
N PRO A 191 8.01 -11.75 -9.42
CA PRO A 191 7.94 -12.17 -10.82
C PRO A 191 6.85 -13.22 -11.08
N LEU A 192 6.66 -14.18 -10.17
CA LEU A 192 5.62 -15.22 -10.28
C LEU A 192 4.22 -14.60 -10.18
N GLN A 193 4.02 -13.64 -9.28
CA GLN A 193 2.76 -12.91 -9.16
C GLN A 193 2.45 -12.09 -10.41
N LYS A 194 3.45 -11.41 -10.98
CA LYS A 194 3.31 -10.67 -12.25
C LYS A 194 2.95 -11.58 -13.43
N ALA A 195 3.46 -12.81 -13.46
CA ALA A 195 3.15 -13.79 -14.49
C ALA A 195 1.75 -14.42 -14.34
N ASN A 196 1.15 -14.34 -13.15
CA ASN A 196 -0.17 -14.91 -12.88
C ASN A 196 -1.27 -13.95 -13.33
N LYS A 197 -2.00 -14.31 -14.40
CA LYS A 197 -3.02 -13.47 -15.06
C LYS A 197 -4.22 -13.11 -14.16
N ILE A 198 -4.52 -13.93 -13.16
CA ILE A 198 -5.64 -13.65 -12.24
C ILE A 198 -5.26 -12.64 -11.14
N VAL A 199 -3.96 -12.47 -10.87
CA VAL A 199 -3.47 -11.47 -9.91
C VAL A 199 -3.35 -10.11 -10.61
N LYS A 200 -4.14 -9.15 -10.21
CA LYS A 200 -4.20 -7.80 -10.79
C LYS A 200 -3.24 -6.81 -10.15
N GLY A 201 -2.78 -7.11 -8.97
CA GLY A 201 -1.79 -6.34 -8.23
C GLY A 201 -1.22 -7.16 -7.09
N TRP A 202 -0.01 -6.80 -6.65
CA TRP A 202 0.65 -7.43 -5.53
C TRP A 202 1.55 -6.41 -4.82
N GLY A 203 1.59 -6.44 -3.51
CA GLY A 203 2.43 -5.54 -2.72
C GLY A 203 2.96 -6.19 -1.45
N LEU A 204 4.24 -5.97 -1.17
CA LEU A 204 4.88 -6.30 0.10
C LEU A 204 4.97 -5.05 0.97
N HIS A 205 4.44 -5.14 2.18
CA HIS A 205 4.39 -4.05 3.15
C HIS A 205 5.01 -4.50 4.47
N LYS A 206 5.95 -3.72 5.00
CA LYS A 206 6.50 -3.93 6.34
C LYS A 206 5.72 -3.11 7.35
N ILE A 207 5.25 -3.72 8.43
CA ILE A 207 4.59 -3.01 9.52
C ILE A 207 5.63 -2.17 10.27
N VAL A 208 5.39 -0.86 10.35
CA VAL A 208 6.28 0.10 11.02
C VAL A 208 5.68 0.67 12.30
N SER A 209 4.34 0.66 12.41
CA SER A 209 3.62 1.06 13.62
C SER A 209 2.28 0.31 13.72
N PRO A 210 1.86 -0.15 14.93
CA PRO A 210 2.68 -0.22 16.14
C PRO A 210 3.82 -1.24 15.99
N ARG A 211 4.97 -0.94 16.54
CA ARG A 211 6.08 -1.91 16.61
C ARG A 211 5.77 -2.91 17.71
N ASN A 212 5.96 -4.18 17.40
CA ASN A 212 5.78 -5.25 18.36
C ASN A 212 7.01 -6.16 18.33
N ASN A 213 7.65 -6.36 19.49
CA ASN A 213 8.81 -7.23 19.64
C ASN A 213 8.41 -8.69 19.84
N ASN A 214 7.10 -9.00 19.93
CA ASN A 214 6.61 -10.36 20.01
C ASN A 214 6.81 -11.06 18.66
N THR A 215 7.56 -12.14 18.61
CA THR A 215 7.81 -12.96 17.42
C THR A 215 6.55 -13.58 16.84
N GLU A 216 5.46 -13.65 17.62
CA GLU A 216 4.14 -14.11 17.16
C GLU A 216 3.27 -12.97 16.59
N ALA A 217 3.73 -11.73 16.65
CA ALA A 217 3.06 -10.62 15.98
C ALA A 217 3.40 -10.62 14.48
N ALA A 218 2.44 -10.22 13.64
CA ALA A 218 2.74 -10.00 12.23
C ALA A 218 3.69 -8.80 12.10
N SER A 219 4.68 -8.94 11.23
CA SER A 219 5.67 -7.90 10.91
C SER A 219 5.59 -7.44 9.45
N TYR A 220 4.87 -8.20 8.60
CA TYR A 220 4.61 -7.86 7.21
C TYR A 220 3.16 -8.13 6.84
N ILE A 221 2.73 -7.46 5.76
CA ILE A 221 1.47 -7.72 5.06
C ILE A 221 1.80 -7.90 3.59
N VAL A 222 1.30 -9.00 3.00
CA VAL A 222 1.29 -9.21 1.55
C VAL A 222 -0.12 -8.93 1.06
N ALA A 223 -0.27 -7.96 0.17
CA ALA A 223 -1.53 -7.62 -0.49
C ALA A 223 -1.57 -8.25 -1.87
N ARG A 224 -2.65 -8.98 -2.20
CA ARG A 224 -2.91 -9.54 -3.52
C ARG A 224 -4.27 -9.09 -4.01
N PHE A 225 -4.32 -8.51 -5.20
CA PHE A 225 -5.53 -7.90 -5.76
C PHE A 225 -6.14 -8.77 -6.85
N PHE A 226 -7.48 -8.83 -6.90
CA PHE A 226 -8.26 -9.69 -7.80
C PHE A 226 -9.52 -8.96 -8.29
N ASP A 227 -10.05 -9.39 -9.45
CA ASP A 227 -11.31 -8.87 -9.99
C ASP A 227 -12.52 -9.68 -9.55
N SER A 228 -12.33 -10.92 -9.08
CA SER A 228 -13.43 -11.79 -8.68
C SER A 228 -13.12 -12.67 -7.47
N MET A 229 -14.15 -13.00 -6.70
CA MET A 229 -14.07 -13.96 -5.60
C MET A 229 -13.70 -15.39 -6.08
N PRO A 230 -14.23 -15.90 -7.22
CA PRO A 230 -13.78 -17.18 -7.78
C PRO A 230 -12.28 -17.26 -8.05
N ASP A 231 -11.66 -16.16 -8.51
CA ASP A 231 -10.19 -16.15 -8.73
C ASP A 231 -9.41 -16.35 -7.42
N ILE A 232 -9.90 -15.75 -6.32
CA ILE A 232 -9.32 -15.93 -4.99
C ILE A 232 -9.40 -17.40 -4.56
N TYR A 233 -10.59 -18.00 -4.64
CA TYR A 233 -10.80 -19.39 -4.22
C TYR A 233 -10.04 -20.36 -5.11
N ASN A 234 -10.06 -20.16 -6.43
CA ASN A 234 -9.28 -20.96 -7.37
C ASN A 234 -7.79 -20.92 -7.05
N MET A 235 -7.25 -19.75 -6.71
CA MET A 235 -5.85 -19.64 -6.33
C MET A 235 -5.53 -20.32 -5.00
N MET A 236 -6.44 -20.24 -4.02
CA MET A 236 -6.27 -20.85 -2.70
C MET A 236 -6.40 -22.38 -2.73
N ASP A 237 -7.21 -22.92 -3.65
CA ASP A 237 -7.48 -24.36 -3.79
C ASP A 237 -6.51 -25.06 -4.76
N GLN A 238 -5.58 -24.33 -5.39
CA GLN A 238 -4.65 -24.93 -6.34
C GLN A 238 -3.72 -25.96 -5.70
N THR A 239 -3.84 -27.20 -6.15
CA THR A 239 -2.97 -28.35 -5.79
C THR A 239 -2.13 -28.78 -6.98
N ASN A 240 -1.45 -27.84 -7.63
CA ASN A 240 -0.64 -28.12 -8.80
C ASN A 240 0.67 -28.87 -8.43
N PRO A 241 1.12 -29.84 -9.24
CA PRO A 241 2.41 -30.47 -9.03
C PRO A 241 3.54 -29.43 -9.16
N MET A 242 4.36 -29.33 -8.13
CA MET A 242 5.48 -28.40 -8.12
C MET A 242 6.74 -29.09 -8.64
N SER A 243 7.53 -28.39 -9.46
CA SER A 243 8.88 -28.81 -9.81
C SER A 243 9.77 -28.91 -8.56
N LYS A 244 10.88 -29.65 -8.64
CA LYS A 244 11.85 -29.76 -7.55
C LYS A 244 12.35 -28.40 -7.10
N THR A 245 12.64 -27.50 -8.04
CA THR A 245 13.08 -26.12 -7.75
C THR A 245 12.00 -25.34 -7.03
N MET A 246 10.74 -25.40 -7.50
CA MET A 246 9.63 -24.71 -6.87
C MET A 246 9.39 -25.21 -5.45
N LYS A 247 9.45 -26.54 -5.22
CA LYS A 247 9.34 -27.10 -3.85
C LYS A 247 10.44 -26.58 -2.93
N ALA A 248 11.69 -26.45 -3.41
CA ALA A 248 12.80 -25.92 -2.63
C ALA A 248 12.54 -24.43 -2.27
N THR A 249 12.09 -23.64 -3.22
CA THR A 249 11.73 -22.23 -3.01
C THR A 249 10.60 -22.06 -1.98
N TYR A 250 9.54 -22.87 -2.11
CA TYR A 250 8.44 -22.86 -1.14
C TYR A 250 8.89 -23.30 0.26
N LYS A 251 9.73 -24.32 0.35
CA LYS A 251 10.30 -24.76 1.64
C LYS A 251 11.12 -23.64 2.29
N ASN A 252 11.91 -22.92 1.51
CA ASN A 252 12.68 -21.78 2.00
C ASN A 252 11.75 -20.68 2.55
N ILE A 253 10.76 -20.21 1.77
CA ILE A 253 9.87 -19.13 2.23
C ILE A 253 9.05 -19.56 3.45
N LEU A 254 8.61 -20.81 3.53
CA LEU A 254 7.87 -21.34 4.68
C LEU A 254 8.73 -21.44 5.96
N SER A 255 10.07 -21.51 5.82
CA SER A 255 10.97 -21.43 6.98
C SER A 255 11.16 -19.99 7.47
N LEU A 256 11.04 -19.00 6.59
CA LEU A 256 11.21 -17.57 6.93
C LEU A 256 9.95 -16.92 7.50
N ARG A 257 8.75 -17.47 7.18
CA ARG A 257 7.48 -16.84 7.58
C ARG A 257 6.39 -17.83 7.92
N LYS A 258 5.43 -17.35 8.72
CA LYS A 258 4.14 -18.02 8.95
C LYS A 258 3.02 -17.02 8.67
N ILE A 259 1.94 -17.48 8.04
CA ILE A 259 0.71 -16.69 7.89
C ILE A 259 -0.01 -16.71 9.23
N LYS A 260 -0.17 -15.55 9.85
CA LYS A 260 -0.94 -15.40 11.09
C LYS A 260 -2.43 -15.40 10.82
N ARG A 261 -2.84 -14.72 9.75
CA ARG A 261 -4.23 -14.60 9.30
C ARG A 261 -4.28 -14.06 7.87
N SER A 262 -5.39 -14.32 7.19
CA SER A 262 -5.71 -13.75 5.88
C SER A 262 -7.06 -13.03 5.98
N HIS A 263 -7.12 -11.81 5.46
CA HIS A 263 -8.35 -11.05 5.31
C HIS A 263 -8.69 -10.97 3.83
N VAL A 264 -9.90 -11.40 3.47
CA VAL A 264 -10.47 -11.20 2.14
C VAL A 264 -11.37 -9.97 2.21
N LEU A 265 -11.08 -8.97 1.39
CA LEU A 265 -11.77 -7.68 1.42
C LEU A 265 -12.36 -7.38 0.04
N SER A 266 -13.58 -6.82 0.00
CA SER A 266 -14.20 -6.27 -1.21
C SER A 266 -14.12 -4.74 -1.21
N LEU A 267 -13.87 -4.16 -2.39
CA LEU A 267 -13.80 -2.71 -2.56
C LEU A 267 -15.20 -2.10 -2.41
N VAL A 268 -15.29 -1.04 -1.60
CA VAL A 268 -16.52 -0.26 -1.38
C VAL A 268 -16.42 1.11 -2.06
N LEU A 269 -15.31 1.83 -1.82
CA LEU A 269 -15.01 3.15 -2.39
C LEU A 269 -13.52 3.23 -2.71
N SER A 270 -13.17 4.02 -3.72
CA SER A 270 -11.78 4.28 -4.11
C SER A 270 -11.64 5.68 -4.68
N GLU A 271 -10.62 6.41 -4.23
CA GLU A 271 -10.24 7.72 -4.75
C GLU A 271 -8.78 7.70 -5.22
N ARG A 272 -8.57 8.23 -6.43
CA ARG A 272 -7.26 8.34 -7.10
C ARG A 272 -7.06 9.74 -7.66
#